data_c72d49f20709200eeba5bbfd937f8409
#
_entry.id   c72d49f20709200eeba5bbfd937f8409
#
_cell.length_a   1.000
_cell.length_b   1.000
_cell.length_c   1.000
_cell.angle_alpha   90.00
_cell.angle_beta   90.00
_cell.angle_gamma   90.00
#
_symmetry.space_group_name_H-M   'P 1'
#
loop_
_entity.id
_entity.type
_entity.pdbx_description
1 polymer ?
#
loop_
_entity_poly.entity_id
_entity_poly.type
_entity_poly.pdbx_seq_one_letter_code
_entity_poly.pdbx_strand_id
1 'polypeptide(L)'
;DAAASSDKTATNGCPVSMVTGEELLTLTDGTLDGILPFEWTRLYRTSAVEVDCGLGFGWSHSLAHRLMVEGDSVVWTDHENRSTTLPLPTVSRPAITNSLAEAAVYLGTVPDELVLAQSSRFYHFRDGVLTAISDAYDNRLRVCRDVLGRIE
;
A
#
# COMPACT_ATOMS: atom_id res chain seq x y z
N ASP A 1 -5.12 -2.18 -16.34
CA ASP A 1 -6.32 -2.45 -15.53
C ASP A 1 -5.88 -2.87 -14.13
N ALA A 2 -6.19 -2.07 -13.13
CA ALA A 2 -5.89 -2.41 -11.74
C ALA A 2 -6.75 -3.59 -11.29
N ALA A 3 -6.14 -4.61 -10.68
CA ALA A 3 -6.86 -5.72 -10.06
C ALA A 3 -7.85 -5.19 -8.99
N ALA A 4 -8.97 -5.84 -8.81
CA ALA A 4 -9.91 -5.48 -7.76
C ALA A 4 -9.31 -5.72 -6.37
N SER A 5 -9.76 -4.98 -5.36
CA SER A 5 -9.43 -5.25 -3.96
C SER A 5 -9.91 -6.64 -3.56
N SER A 6 -9.17 -7.32 -2.68
CA SER A 6 -9.59 -8.64 -2.15
C SER A 6 -10.98 -8.58 -1.51
N ASP A 7 -11.29 -7.49 -0.80
CA ASP A 7 -12.60 -7.28 -0.16
C ASP A 7 -13.74 -7.07 -1.15
N LYS A 8 -13.43 -6.61 -2.37
CA LYS A 8 -14.40 -6.35 -3.44
C LYS A 8 -14.46 -7.47 -4.47
N THR A 9 -13.63 -8.50 -4.31
CA THR A 9 -13.54 -9.62 -5.25
C THR A 9 -14.51 -10.72 -4.82
N ALA A 10 -15.47 -11.04 -5.69
CA ALA A 10 -16.37 -12.16 -5.46
C ALA A 10 -15.59 -13.48 -5.58
N THR A 11 -15.65 -14.32 -4.54
CA THR A 11 -15.04 -15.64 -4.51
C THR A 11 -16.10 -16.73 -4.29
N ASN A 12 -15.84 -17.93 -4.73
CA ASN A 12 -16.76 -19.05 -4.61
C ASN A 12 -16.23 -20.08 -3.61
N GLY A 13 -16.33 -19.79 -2.31
CA GLY A 13 -15.99 -20.73 -1.24
C GLY A 13 -14.54 -21.26 -1.24
N CYS A 14 -13.83 -21.10 -2.35
CA CYS A 14 -12.41 -21.29 -2.55
C CYS A 14 -11.79 -19.91 -2.78
N PRO A 15 -10.51 -19.69 -2.51
CA PRO A 15 -9.84 -18.38 -2.70
C PRO A 15 -9.61 -18.08 -4.19
N VAL A 16 -10.64 -18.23 -5.03
CA VAL A 16 -10.58 -17.98 -6.47
C VAL A 16 -11.63 -16.93 -6.85
N SER A 17 -11.19 -15.87 -7.50
CA SER A 17 -12.08 -14.84 -8.04
C SER A 17 -13.02 -15.40 -9.08
N MET A 18 -14.31 -15.18 -8.92
CA MET A 18 -15.32 -15.58 -9.90
C MET A 18 -15.28 -14.76 -11.19
N VAL A 19 -14.61 -13.62 -11.18
CA VAL A 19 -14.53 -12.70 -12.33
C VAL A 19 -13.26 -12.93 -13.15
N THR A 20 -12.12 -13.11 -12.49
CA THR A 20 -10.80 -13.17 -13.15
C THR A 20 -10.20 -14.56 -13.17
N GLY A 21 -10.71 -15.50 -12.35
CA GLY A 21 -10.09 -16.80 -12.12
C GLY A 21 -8.80 -16.73 -11.29
N GLU A 22 -8.49 -15.55 -10.74
CA GLU A 22 -7.32 -15.31 -9.90
C GLU A 22 -7.47 -16.05 -8.56
N GLU A 23 -6.44 -16.75 -8.14
CA GLU A 23 -6.36 -17.29 -6.79
C GLU A 23 -5.93 -16.19 -5.80
N LEU A 24 -6.69 -16.07 -4.72
CA LEU A 24 -6.50 -15.10 -3.65
C LEU A 24 -6.48 -15.85 -2.31
N LEU A 25 -5.44 -15.65 -1.53
CA LEU A 25 -5.36 -16.18 -0.17
C LEU A 25 -4.95 -15.08 0.80
N THR A 26 -5.82 -14.77 1.75
CA THR A 26 -5.55 -13.79 2.80
C THR A 26 -5.32 -14.50 4.13
N LEU A 27 -4.23 -14.20 4.80
CA LEU A 27 -3.86 -14.74 6.10
C LEU A 27 -3.56 -13.57 7.05
N THR A 28 -4.21 -13.54 8.20
CA THR A 28 -3.89 -12.61 9.29
C THR A 28 -3.02 -13.33 10.30
N ASP A 29 -1.77 -12.92 10.43
CA ASP A 29 -0.77 -13.57 11.30
C ASP A 29 -0.66 -12.91 12.68
N GLY A 30 -1.13 -11.69 12.83
CA GLY A 30 -1.08 -10.97 14.10
C GLY A 30 -1.76 -9.62 14.07
N THR A 31 -2.07 -9.13 15.25
CA THR A 31 -2.66 -7.81 15.46
C THR A 31 -1.88 -7.05 16.51
N LEU A 32 -1.75 -5.75 16.33
CA LEU A 32 -1.30 -4.82 17.35
C LEU A 32 -2.50 -3.96 17.76
N ASP A 33 -2.96 -4.15 18.97
CA ASP A 33 -4.01 -3.34 19.55
C ASP A 33 -3.41 -2.05 20.11
N GLY A 34 -4.13 -0.94 19.93
CA GLY A 34 -3.67 0.35 20.42
C GLY A 34 -4.50 1.49 19.85
N ILE A 35 -4.01 2.71 20.04
CA ILE A 35 -4.65 3.93 19.51
C ILE A 35 -4.69 3.91 17.98
N LEU A 36 -3.67 3.33 17.34
CA LEU A 36 -3.62 3.05 15.92
C LEU A 36 -3.55 1.53 15.72
N PRO A 37 -4.69 0.82 15.66
CA PRO A 37 -4.71 -0.62 15.49
C PRO A 37 -4.05 -1.03 14.16
N PHE A 38 -3.28 -2.10 14.18
CA PHE A 38 -2.61 -2.62 13.00
C PHE A 38 -2.75 -4.14 12.92
N GLU A 39 -3.11 -4.64 11.75
CA GLU A 39 -3.14 -6.06 11.44
C GLU A 39 -2.00 -6.43 10.50
N TRP A 40 -1.20 -7.42 10.87
CA TRP A 40 -0.26 -8.04 9.97
C TRP A 40 -0.98 -9.08 9.12
N THR A 41 -1.29 -8.71 7.89
CA THR A 41 -1.99 -9.56 6.93
C THR A 41 -1.08 -9.87 5.77
N ARG A 42 -1.04 -11.12 5.34
CA ARG A 42 -0.41 -11.55 4.10
C ARG A 42 -1.48 -11.87 3.07
N LEU A 43 -1.23 -11.47 1.84
CA LEU A 43 -2.10 -11.75 0.71
C LEU A 43 -1.29 -12.41 -0.40
N TYR A 44 -1.75 -13.55 -0.88
CA TYR A 44 -1.26 -14.19 -2.10
C TYR A 44 -2.18 -13.87 -3.27
N ARG A 45 -1.58 -13.57 -4.43
CA ARG A 45 -2.29 -13.37 -5.69
C ARG A 45 -1.57 -14.06 -6.84
N THR A 46 -2.27 -14.84 -7.64
CA THR A 46 -1.71 -15.42 -8.86
C THR A 46 -1.42 -14.38 -9.94
N SER A 47 -2.10 -13.24 -9.94
CA SER A 47 -1.81 -12.11 -10.84
C SER A 47 -0.50 -11.37 -10.51
N ALA A 48 0.07 -11.59 -9.32
CA ALA A 48 1.28 -10.92 -8.85
C ALA A 48 2.48 -11.88 -8.67
N VAL A 49 2.46 -13.04 -9.35
CA VAL A 49 3.50 -14.08 -9.19
C VAL A 49 4.92 -13.66 -9.62
N GLU A 50 5.04 -12.53 -10.31
CA GLU A 50 6.34 -11.97 -10.71
C GLU A 50 6.88 -10.96 -9.68
N VAL A 51 6.09 -10.65 -8.63
CA VAL A 51 6.43 -9.65 -7.60
C VAL A 51 6.82 -10.36 -6.32
N ASP A 52 7.99 -10.03 -5.78
CA ASP A 52 8.44 -10.47 -4.45
C ASP A 52 8.55 -9.24 -3.52
N CYS A 53 7.75 -9.24 -2.46
CA CYS A 53 7.75 -8.22 -1.41
C CYS A 53 8.53 -8.67 -0.14
N GLY A 54 9.40 -9.67 -0.28
CA GLY A 54 10.20 -10.23 0.82
C GLY A 54 9.58 -11.47 1.50
N LEU A 55 8.42 -11.93 1.03
CA LEU A 55 7.73 -13.14 1.50
C LEU A 55 7.67 -14.24 0.43
N GLY A 56 8.32 -14.02 -0.71
CA GLY A 56 8.24 -14.87 -1.89
C GLY A 56 7.28 -14.35 -2.95
N PHE A 57 7.40 -14.91 -4.15
CA PHE A 57 6.62 -14.48 -5.31
C PHE A 57 5.11 -14.66 -5.12
N GLY A 58 4.34 -13.66 -5.54
CA GLY A 58 2.89 -13.63 -5.41
C GLY A 58 2.37 -13.21 -4.04
N TRP A 59 3.21 -13.15 -3.03
CA TRP A 59 2.85 -12.69 -1.69
C TRP A 59 3.05 -11.19 -1.53
N SER A 60 2.17 -10.56 -0.78
CA SER A 60 2.32 -9.21 -0.24
C SER A 60 1.90 -9.17 1.22
N HIS A 61 2.07 -8.03 1.89
CA HIS A 61 1.73 -7.84 3.29
C HIS A 61 1.29 -6.41 3.58
N SER A 62 0.72 -6.19 4.76
CA SER A 62 0.13 -4.91 5.18
C SER A 62 1.06 -3.69 5.10
N LEU A 63 2.40 -3.90 5.11
CA LEU A 63 3.40 -2.83 4.99
C LEU A 63 4.08 -2.78 3.61
N ALA A 64 3.61 -3.55 2.63
CA ALA A 64 4.22 -3.62 1.30
C ALA A 64 3.81 -2.48 0.36
N HIS A 65 3.38 -1.35 0.90
CA HIS A 65 3.12 -0.16 0.11
C HIS A 65 4.41 0.41 -0.47
N ARG A 66 4.37 0.82 -1.75
CA ARG A 66 5.48 1.46 -2.46
C ARG A 66 4.96 2.66 -3.24
N LEU A 67 5.78 3.68 -3.35
CA LEU A 67 5.46 4.88 -4.10
C LEU A 67 6.66 5.23 -4.99
N MET A 68 6.53 5.04 -6.29
CA MET A 68 7.60 5.28 -7.26
C MET A 68 7.32 6.55 -8.05
N VAL A 69 8.29 7.45 -8.13
CA VAL A 69 8.21 8.65 -8.96
C VAL A 69 8.70 8.31 -10.37
N GLU A 70 7.84 8.55 -11.35
CA GLU A 70 8.13 8.34 -12.77
C GLU A 70 7.80 9.62 -13.56
N GLY A 71 8.81 10.44 -13.82
CA GLY A 71 8.63 11.73 -14.49
C GLY A 71 7.69 12.65 -13.71
N ASP A 72 6.57 13.01 -14.32
CA ASP A 72 5.53 13.87 -13.72
C ASP A 72 4.44 13.09 -12.97
N SER A 73 4.65 11.80 -12.75
CA SER A 73 3.68 10.92 -12.14
C SER A 73 4.27 10.18 -10.95
N VAL A 74 3.37 9.70 -10.09
CA VAL A 74 3.68 8.81 -8.97
C VAL A 74 2.91 7.53 -9.18
N VAL A 75 3.57 6.39 -9.11
CA VAL A 75 2.93 5.07 -9.11
C VAL A 75 2.88 4.56 -7.69
N TRP A 76 1.70 4.45 -7.16
CA TRP A 76 1.46 3.82 -5.87
C TRP A 76 1.08 2.35 -6.06
N THR A 77 1.86 1.46 -5.48
CA THR A 77 1.52 0.04 -5.36
C THR A 77 1.10 -0.24 -3.93
N ASP A 78 -0.14 -0.67 -3.76
CA ASP A 78 -0.71 -0.91 -2.44
C ASP A 78 -0.31 -2.28 -1.86
N HIS A 79 -0.77 -2.57 -0.64
CA HIS A 79 -0.50 -3.82 0.07
C HIS A 79 -1.08 -5.07 -0.62
N GLU A 80 -1.94 -4.90 -1.61
CA GLU A 80 -2.49 -5.99 -2.43
C GLU A 80 -1.81 -6.10 -3.81
N ASN A 81 -0.66 -5.45 -4.01
CA ASN A 81 0.06 -5.36 -5.28
C ASN A 81 -0.76 -4.73 -6.43
N ARG A 82 -1.72 -3.85 -6.10
CA ARG A 82 -2.45 -3.07 -7.09
C ARG A 82 -1.73 -1.74 -7.32
N SER A 83 -1.58 -1.35 -8.56
CA SER A 83 -0.91 -0.11 -8.93
C SER A 83 -1.91 0.96 -9.36
N THR A 84 -1.72 2.17 -8.87
CA THR A 84 -2.48 3.37 -9.23
C THR A 84 -1.51 4.48 -9.57
N THR A 85 -1.72 5.12 -10.70
CA THR A 85 -0.92 6.26 -11.14
C THR A 85 -1.64 7.56 -10.81
N LEU A 86 -0.93 8.48 -10.16
CA LEU A 86 -1.39 9.83 -9.86
C LEU A 86 -0.37 10.85 -10.41
N PRO A 87 -0.79 12.08 -10.75
CA PRO A 87 0.17 13.14 -11.02
C PRO A 87 1.05 13.42 -9.79
N LEU A 88 2.31 13.77 -10.04
CA LEU A 88 3.23 14.14 -8.97
C LEU A 88 2.80 15.47 -8.34
N PRO A 89 2.62 15.56 -7.02
CA PRO A 89 2.36 16.84 -6.35
C PRO A 89 3.58 17.76 -6.46
N THR A 90 3.31 19.05 -6.57
CA THR A 90 4.32 20.10 -6.68
C THR A 90 4.05 21.20 -5.65
N VAL A 91 5.00 22.13 -5.48
CA VAL A 91 4.81 23.26 -4.56
C VAL A 91 3.60 24.11 -4.95
N SER A 92 3.33 24.26 -6.26
CA SER A 92 2.15 24.98 -6.77
C SER A 92 0.85 24.19 -6.68
N ARG A 93 0.94 22.88 -6.64
CA ARG A 93 -0.20 21.95 -6.50
C ARG A 93 0.19 20.83 -5.53
N PRO A 94 0.22 21.12 -4.22
CA PRO A 94 0.80 20.22 -3.23
C PRO A 94 -0.04 18.97 -2.91
N ALA A 95 -1.30 18.92 -3.36
CA ALA A 95 -2.18 17.79 -3.13
C ALA A 95 -2.90 17.37 -4.42
N ILE A 96 -2.92 16.08 -4.69
CA ILE A 96 -3.58 15.45 -5.85
C ILE A 96 -4.52 14.38 -5.33
N THR A 97 -5.78 14.41 -5.79
CA THR A 97 -6.78 13.40 -5.43
C THR A 97 -7.09 12.49 -6.60
N ASN A 98 -7.36 11.22 -6.31
CA ASN A 98 -7.89 10.25 -7.26
C ASN A 98 -9.16 9.62 -6.66
N SER A 99 -10.31 9.95 -7.23
CA SER A 99 -11.61 9.49 -6.74
C SER A 99 -11.86 8.00 -6.94
N LEU A 100 -11.27 7.40 -7.98
CA LEU A 100 -11.42 5.96 -8.25
C LEU A 100 -10.65 5.11 -7.23
N ALA A 101 -9.47 5.57 -6.83
CA ALA A 101 -8.66 4.93 -5.79
C ALA A 101 -9.07 5.36 -4.37
N GLU A 102 -9.95 6.36 -4.25
CA GLU A 102 -10.32 6.99 -2.97
C GLU A 102 -9.07 7.42 -2.17
N ALA A 103 -8.08 7.94 -2.89
CA ALA A 103 -6.77 8.28 -2.35
C ALA A 103 -6.33 9.69 -2.77
N ALA A 104 -5.48 10.29 -1.97
CA ALA A 104 -4.81 11.53 -2.28
C ALA A 104 -3.30 11.38 -2.03
N VAL A 105 -2.49 12.02 -2.85
CA VAL A 105 -1.04 12.14 -2.63
C VAL A 105 -0.68 13.60 -2.46
N TYR A 106 0.21 13.90 -1.52
CA TYR A 106 0.67 15.26 -1.27
C TYR A 106 2.11 15.30 -0.75
N LEU A 107 2.70 16.50 -0.85
CA LEU A 107 4.02 16.74 -0.30
C LEU A 107 3.98 16.64 1.23
N GLY A 108 4.95 15.92 1.79
CA GLY A 108 5.10 15.81 3.24
C GLY A 108 5.70 17.08 3.87
N THR A 109 5.82 17.08 5.18
CA THR A 109 6.40 18.19 5.95
C THR A 109 7.92 18.16 5.94
N VAL A 110 8.51 17.03 5.61
CA VAL A 110 9.97 16.82 5.52
C VAL A 110 10.37 16.81 4.04
N PRO A 111 11.55 17.35 3.67
CA PRO A 111 12.04 17.23 2.30
C PRO A 111 12.07 15.78 1.82
N ASP A 112 11.71 15.57 0.55
CA ASP A 112 11.65 14.26 -0.11
C ASP A 112 10.63 13.27 0.47
N GLU A 113 9.73 13.74 1.34
CA GLU A 113 8.61 12.96 1.83
C GLU A 113 7.38 13.16 0.94
N LEU A 114 6.77 12.05 0.53
CA LEU A 114 5.43 12.00 -0.05
C LEU A 114 4.49 11.28 0.90
N VAL A 115 3.26 11.79 1.01
CA VAL A 115 2.23 11.20 1.86
C VAL A 115 1.06 10.80 1.01
N LEU A 116 0.61 9.56 1.18
CA LEU A 116 -0.60 9.06 0.57
C LEU A 116 -1.68 8.91 1.63
N ALA A 117 -2.79 9.60 1.44
CA ALA A 117 -3.96 9.49 2.30
C ALA A 117 -4.98 8.54 1.66
N GLN A 118 -5.39 7.54 2.41
CA GLN A 118 -6.48 6.64 2.03
C GLN A 118 -7.27 6.23 3.27
N SER A 119 -8.59 6.28 3.17
CA SER A 119 -9.48 6.09 4.33
C SER A 119 -9.11 7.08 5.44
N SER A 120 -8.92 6.63 6.66
CA SER A 120 -8.51 7.46 7.80
C SER A 120 -7.02 7.39 8.11
N ARG A 121 -6.20 6.91 7.17
CA ARG A 121 -4.77 6.67 7.36
C ARG A 121 -3.92 7.44 6.37
N PHE A 122 -2.70 7.79 6.83
CA PHE A 122 -1.68 8.49 6.08
C PHE A 122 -0.44 7.61 6.00
N TYR A 123 -0.02 7.29 4.77
CA TYR A 123 1.15 6.48 4.50
C TYR A 123 2.29 7.40 4.10
N HIS A 124 3.36 7.41 4.89
CA HIS A 124 4.53 8.27 4.69
C HIS A 124 5.62 7.51 3.94
N PHE A 125 6.11 8.10 2.86
CA PHE A 125 7.13 7.50 2.00
C PHE A 125 8.35 8.41 1.88
N ARG A 126 9.54 7.81 1.91
CA ARG A 126 10.81 8.44 1.53
C ARG A 126 11.54 7.50 0.60
N ASP A 127 12.08 8.03 -0.51
CA ASP A 127 12.78 7.24 -1.53
C ASP A 127 11.99 6.00 -2.00
N GLY A 128 10.67 6.14 -2.10
CA GLY A 128 9.77 5.09 -2.55
C GLY A 128 9.37 4.05 -1.51
N VAL A 129 9.93 4.07 -0.30
CA VAL A 129 9.63 3.10 0.76
C VAL A 129 8.76 3.69 1.85
N LEU A 130 7.87 2.87 2.40
CA LEU A 130 7.01 3.23 3.53
C LEU A 130 7.85 3.38 4.80
N THR A 131 7.75 4.53 5.46
CA THR A 131 8.48 4.84 6.70
C THR A 131 7.58 4.93 7.92
N ALA A 132 6.31 5.27 7.74
CA ALA A 132 5.34 5.36 8.82
C ALA A 132 3.91 5.29 8.29
N ILE A 133 3.00 4.90 9.17
CA ILE A 133 1.55 5.04 8.98
C ILE A 133 1.06 5.92 10.14
N SER A 134 0.22 6.91 9.85
CA SER A 134 -0.37 7.77 10.87
C SER A 134 -1.89 7.93 10.68
N ASP A 135 -2.55 8.49 11.69
CA ASP A 135 -3.95 8.88 11.62
C ASP A 135 -4.10 10.42 11.71
N ALA A 136 -5.35 10.90 11.71
CA ALA A 136 -5.66 12.32 11.81
C ALA A 136 -5.25 12.98 13.14
N TYR A 137 -4.93 12.19 14.16
CA TYR A 137 -4.50 12.63 15.49
C TYR A 137 -2.99 12.53 15.71
N ASP A 138 -2.23 12.27 14.62
CA ASP A 138 -0.78 12.08 14.61
C ASP A 138 -0.28 10.88 15.46
N ASN A 139 -1.13 9.91 15.70
CA ASN A 139 -0.68 8.62 16.20
C ASN A 139 0.10 7.94 15.07
N ARG A 140 1.28 7.39 15.38
CA ARG A 140 2.21 6.86 14.38
C ARG A 140 2.65 5.45 14.66
N LEU A 141 2.55 4.60 13.64
CA LEU A 141 3.27 3.34 13.52
C LEU A 141 4.51 3.60 12.64
N ARG A 142 5.71 3.44 13.20
CA ARG A 142 6.96 3.57 12.44
C ARG A 142 7.36 2.22 11.86
N VAL A 143 7.83 2.23 10.63
CA VAL A 143 8.36 1.06 9.94
C VAL A 143 9.88 1.10 10.01
N CYS A 144 10.48 0.22 10.81
CA CYS A 144 11.92 0.08 10.91
C CYS A 144 12.42 -0.98 9.93
N ARG A 145 13.63 -0.77 9.40
CA ARG A 145 14.27 -1.72 8.48
C ARG A 145 15.72 -1.91 8.85
N ASP A 146 16.21 -3.14 8.63
CA ASP A 146 17.62 -3.47 8.76
C ASP A 146 18.45 -2.88 7.60
N VAL A 147 19.76 -3.12 7.64
CA VAL A 147 20.71 -2.65 6.61
C VAL A 147 20.46 -3.26 5.22
N LEU A 148 19.71 -4.35 5.13
CA LEU A 148 19.30 -5.00 3.88
C LEU A 148 17.91 -4.53 3.41
N GLY A 149 17.28 -3.58 4.11
CA GLY A 149 15.96 -3.05 3.80
C GLY A 149 14.79 -3.95 4.24
N ARG A 150 15.03 -4.98 5.01
CA ARG A 150 13.98 -5.87 5.54
C ARG A 150 13.35 -5.24 6.77
N ILE A 151 12.02 -5.39 6.91
CA ILE A 151 11.27 -4.90 8.07
C ILE A 151 11.67 -5.69 9.33
N GLU A 152 11.91 -4.96 10.42
CA GLU A 152 12.24 -5.50 11.74
C GLU A 152 11.05 -5.39 12.71
#